data_15f866054527bd5fbc257beac7f47662
#
_entry.id   15f866054527bd5fbc257beac7f47662
#
_cell.length_a   1.000
_cell.length_b   1.000
_cell.length_c   1.000
_cell.angle_alpha   90.00
_cell.angle_beta   90.00
_cell.angle_gamma   90.00
#
_symmetry.space_group_name_H-M   'P 1'
#
loop_
_entity.id
_entity.type
_entity.pdbx_description
1 polymer ?
#
loop_
_entity_poly.entity_id
_entity_poly.type
_entity_poly.pdbx_seq_one_letter_code
_entity_poly.pdbx_strand_id
1 'polypeptide(L)'
;MYDWGNSAFATTIMAAVLPVYYSSVAGSTLAPNVATARWGFTTSFSALLVAVLAPILGSVADFKGNKKKFLGFFMGIGVTATAFLYFVKTGDWLLASILYIFGNMGFSGSLVFYDALLPHVASEDEIDQVSSKGFAMGYIGGGLLLAINVVMIMFGEKIFPGIDPTLMSRLSFVSVAIWWLVFSLPLFRHIKEPTRRIEKDEEGLNPIKVSLQRLGKTFKEIRNYRDLFTFLVAFFLYANGIGTIITMSTIYGKEIGIGTTTLIGTLLMVQFVAAPFAIAFGALAKKIGTKKSIYLSLVIYTLIAIGGYFLSEAWHFWALGFAVAMVQGGSQALSRSLIGRMMPKSKSAEFYGFFSVFEKFSSIAGPFLFGLVSTLMGESRLSIVSLIIFFILGMIVLSKVNVERGIQTAKEEDERMITVS
;
A
#
# COMPACT_ATOMS: atom_id res chain seq x y z
N MET A 1 -13.87 -8.12 0.57
CA MET A 1 -13.53 -8.99 -0.59
C MET A 1 -12.56 -8.33 -1.58
N TYR A 2 -12.64 -7.00 -1.83
CA TYR A 2 -11.68 -6.33 -2.73
C TYR A 2 -10.24 -6.44 -2.20
N ASP A 3 -10.02 -6.13 -0.90
CA ASP A 3 -8.69 -6.29 -0.27
C ASP A 3 -8.19 -7.76 -0.33
N TRP A 4 -9.10 -8.74 -0.20
CA TRP A 4 -8.77 -10.17 -0.39
C TRP A 4 -8.22 -10.45 -1.78
N GLY A 5 -8.80 -9.83 -2.81
CA GLY A 5 -8.39 -10.02 -4.20
C GLY A 5 -7.09 -9.31 -4.55
N ASN A 6 -7.04 -7.99 -4.30
CA ASN A 6 -5.95 -7.14 -4.77
C ASN A 6 -4.64 -7.34 -4.01
N SER A 7 -4.69 -7.77 -2.74
CA SER A 7 -3.47 -8.00 -1.93
C SER A 7 -2.59 -9.12 -2.50
N ALA A 8 -3.14 -10.00 -3.33
CA ALA A 8 -2.36 -10.98 -4.06
C ALA A 8 -1.37 -10.34 -5.05
N PHE A 9 -1.70 -9.18 -5.63
CA PHE A 9 -0.78 -8.40 -6.45
C PHE A 9 0.40 -7.88 -5.60
N ALA A 10 0.11 -7.31 -4.43
CA ALA A 10 1.15 -6.80 -3.55
C ALA A 10 2.10 -7.91 -3.07
N THR A 11 1.56 -9.05 -2.64
CA THR A 11 2.37 -10.15 -2.09
C THR A 11 3.14 -10.91 -3.16
N THR A 12 2.49 -11.31 -4.25
CA THR A 12 3.08 -12.18 -5.27
C THR A 12 3.84 -11.38 -6.33
N ILE A 13 3.24 -10.28 -6.86
CA ILE A 13 3.86 -9.54 -7.97
C ILE A 13 4.87 -8.53 -7.44
N MET A 14 4.51 -7.70 -6.46
CA MET A 14 5.42 -6.62 -6.02
C MET A 14 6.54 -7.15 -5.13
N ALA A 15 6.25 -8.07 -4.20
CA ALA A 15 7.19 -8.44 -3.14
C ALA A 15 7.93 -9.76 -3.36
N ALA A 16 7.28 -10.81 -3.90
CA ALA A 16 7.85 -12.16 -3.84
C ALA A 16 8.31 -12.71 -5.20
N VAL A 17 7.41 -12.95 -6.15
CA VAL A 17 7.71 -13.77 -7.32
C VAL A 17 8.30 -12.95 -8.47
N LEU A 18 7.69 -11.83 -8.84
CA LEU A 18 8.15 -11.07 -10.02
C LEU A 18 9.55 -10.44 -9.84
N PRO A 19 9.96 -9.89 -8.69
CA PRO A 19 11.33 -9.39 -8.51
C PRO A 19 12.39 -10.46 -8.74
N VAL A 20 12.16 -11.67 -8.24
CA VAL A 20 13.03 -12.83 -8.42
C VAL A 20 13.02 -13.28 -9.88
N TYR A 21 11.84 -13.40 -10.47
CA TYR A 21 11.68 -13.77 -11.88
C TYR A 21 12.32 -12.75 -12.81
N TYR A 22 12.21 -11.45 -12.50
CA TYR A 22 12.84 -10.38 -13.25
C TYR A 22 14.37 -10.52 -13.27
N SER A 23 14.99 -10.74 -12.11
CA SER A 23 16.45 -10.86 -12.02
C SER A 23 16.98 -12.16 -12.61
N SER A 24 16.27 -13.29 -12.42
CA SER A 24 16.78 -14.63 -12.78
C SER A 24 16.36 -15.08 -14.18
N VAL A 25 15.27 -14.54 -14.75
CA VAL A 25 14.72 -14.98 -16.04
C VAL A 25 14.64 -13.81 -17.02
N ALA A 26 13.79 -12.81 -16.76
CA ALA A 26 13.57 -11.71 -17.71
C ALA A 26 14.83 -10.88 -17.96
N GLY A 27 15.63 -10.62 -16.93
CA GLY A 27 16.88 -9.87 -17.00
C GLY A 27 18.14 -10.73 -17.08
N SER A 28 18.03 -12.04 -17.25
CA SER A 28 19.18 -12.97 -17.25
C SER A 28 20.22 -12.71 -18.36
N THR A 29 19.84 -12.00 -19.43
CA THR A 29 20.75 -11.58 -20.49
C THR A 29 21.54 -10.30 -20.16
N LEU A 30 21.22 -9.65 -19.04
CA LEU A 30 21.89 -8.45 -18.54
C LEU A 30 22.91 -8.81 -17.46
N ALA A 31 23.92 -7.98 -17.28
CA ALA A 31 24.76 -8.09 -16.10
C ALA A 31 23.92 -7.91 -14.83
N PRO A 32 24.16 -8.65 -13.73
CA PRO A 32 23.31 -8.64 -12.53
C PRO A 32 23.05 -7.24 -11.95
N ASN A 33 24.07 -6.39 -11.91
CA ASN A 33 23.97 -5.00 -11.47
C ASN A 33 23.07 -4.16 -12.39
N VAL A 34 23.10 -4.41 -13.71
CA VAL A 34 22.26 -3.73 -14.69
C VAL A 34 20.80 -4.18 -14.56
N ALA A 35 20.55 -5.48 -14.36
CA ALA A 35 19.20 -6.01 -14.12
C ALA A 35 18.59 -5.38 -12.85
N THR A 36 19.34 -5.33 -11.76
CA THR A 36 18.93 -4.69 -10.50
C THR A 36 18.64 -3.19 -10.68
N ALA A 37 19.52 -2.46 -11.37
CA ALA A 37 19.33 -1.04 -11.64
C ALA A 37 18.06 -0.78 -12.48
N ARG A 38 17.83 -1.58 -13.53
CA ARG A 38 16.63 -1.46 -14.38
C ARG A 38 15.34 -1.77 -13.61
N TRP A 39 15.36 -2.77 -12.73
CA TRP A 39 14.23 -3.04 -11.83
C TRP A 39 13.96 -1.85 -10.90
N GLY A 40 15.01 -1.28 -10.30
CA GLY A 40 14.91 -0.08 -9.49
C GLY A 40 14.31 1.12 -10.25
N PHE A 41 14.76 1.38 -11.48
CA PHE A 41 14.17 2.43 -12.33
C PHE A 41 12.70 2.13 -12.70
N THR A 42 12.37 0.88 -13.00
CA THR A 42 11.00 0.45 -13.31
C THR A 42 10.06 0.73 -12.15
N THR A 43 10.43 0.31 -10.94
CA THR A 43 9.61 0.51 -9.73
C THR A 43 9.48 1.98 -9.37
N SER A 44 10.57 2.75 -9.44
CA SER A 44 10.59 4.19 -9.16
C SER A 44 9.75 4.99 -10.15
N PHE A 45 9.88 4.70 -11.45
CA PHE A 45 9.09 5.35 -12.49
C PHE A 45 7.59 5.05 -12.34
N SER A 46 7.25 3.79 -12.04
CA SER A 46 5.88 3.40 -11.77
C SER A 46 5.29 4.15 -10.56
N ALA A 47 6.05 4.26 -9.46
CA ALA A 47 5.62 5.00 -8.27
C ALA A 47 5.42 6.50 -8.57
N LEU A 48 6.32 7.11 -9.36
CA LEU A 48 6.21 8.51 -9.78
C LEU A 48 4.95 8.75 -10.63
N LEU A 49 4.67 7.89 -11.60
CA LEU A 49 3.46 7.98 -12.42
C LEU A 49 2.19 7.95 -11.55
N VAL A 50 2.12 7.03 -10.60
CA VAL A 50 0.98 6.95 -9.66
C VAL A 50 0.89 8.22 -8.83
N ALA A 51 1.99 8.68 -8.25
CA ALA A 51 2.02 9.87 -7.40
C ALA A 51 1.51 11.14 -8.13
N VAL A 52 1.84 11.29 -9.42
CA VAL A 52 1.37 12.43 -10.22
C VAL A 52 -0.09 12.27 -10.63
N LEU A 53 -0.51 11.08 -11.06
CA LEU A 53 -1.84 10.86 -11.61
C LEU A 53 -2.94 10.73 -10.54
N ALA A 54 -2.63 10.18 -9.36
CA ALA A 54 -3.62 9.84 -8.36
C ALA A 54 -4.48 11.03 -7.89
N PRO A 55 -3.94 12.21 -7.50
CA PRO A 55 -4.75 13.35 -7.09
C PRO A 55 -5.60 13.92 -8.24
N ILE A 56 -5.03 13.98 -9.46
CA ILE A 56 -5.71 14.52 -10.64
C ILE A 56 -6.93 13.66 -10.98
N LEU A 57 -6.72 12.35 -11.08
CA LEU A 57 -7.78 11.41 -11.42
C LEU A 57 -8.80 11.27 -10.27
N GLY A 58 -8.34 11.39 -9.02
CA GLY A 58 -9.21 11.44 -7.86
C GLY A 58 -10.18 12.61 -7.92
N SER A 59 -9.69 13.83 -8.19
CA SER A 59 -10.52 15.02 -8.33
C SER A 59 -11.51 14.91 -9.51
N VAL A 60 -11.07 14.32 -10.65
CA VAL A 60 -11.97 14.04 -11.79
C VAL A 60 -13.08 13.07 -11.42
N ALA A 61 -12.75 12.02 -10.64
CA ALA A 61 -13.73 11.02 -10.23
C ALA A 61 -14.74 11.58 -9.23
N ASP A 62 -14.31 12.44 -8.30
CA ASP A 62 -15.20 13.13 -7.36
C ASP A 62 -16.14 14.07 -8.11
N PHE A 63 -15.62 14.88 -9.05
CA PHE A 63 -16.45 15.79 -9.84
C PHE A 63 -17.47 15.05 -10.72
N LYS A 64 -17.08 13.94 -11.37
CA LYS A 64 -17.98 13.16 -12.23
C LYS A 64 -18.93 12.23 -11.45
N GLY A 65 -18.67 11.94 -10.17
CA GLY A 65 -19.42 10.95 -9.41
C GLY A 65 -19.27 9.52 -9.96
N ASN A 66 -18.07 9.16 -10.41
CA ASN A 66 -17.79 7.90 -11.12
C ASN A 66 -16.67 7.08 -10.47
N LYS A 67 -16.58 7.09 -9.13
CA LYS A 67 -15.50 6.38 -8.39
C LYS A 67 -15.40 4.90 -8.77
N LYS A 68 -16.52 4.19 -8.85
CA LYS A 68 -16.53 2.77 -9.24
C LYS A 68 -16.09 2.54 -10.69
N LYS A 69 -16.43 3.44 -11.61
CA LYS A 69 -15.98 3.31 -13.01
C LYS A 69 -14.47 3.49 -13.11
N PHE A 70 -13.89 4.46 -12.41
CA PHE A 70 -12.45 4.65 -12.35
C PHE A 70 -11.75 3.46 -11.66
N LEU A 71 -12.30 2.96 -10.56
CA LEU A 71 -11.83 1.74 -9.91
C LEU A 71 -11.78 0.57 -10.91
N GLY A 72 -12.88 0.32 -11.62
CA GLY A 72 -12.98 -0.76 -12.61
C GLY A 72 -12.00 -0.61 -13.77
N PHE A 73 -11.81 0.62 -14.25
CA PHE A 73 -10.86 0.92 -15.31
C PHE A 73 -9.41 0.61 -14.89
N PHE A 74 -8.98 1.12 -13.73
CA PHE A 74 -7.62 0.86 -13.24
C PHE A 74 -7.43 -0.60 -12.85
N MET A 75 -8.41 -1.22 -12.20
CA MET A 75 -8.39 -2.66 -11.92
C MET A 75 -8.26 -3.47 -13.22
N GLY A 76 -9.01 -3.11 -14.26
CA GLY A 76 -8.92 -3.76 -15.57
C GLY A 76 -7.52 -3.68 -16.18
N ILE A 77 -6.87 -2.51 -16.12
CA ILE A 77 -5.47 -2.34 -16.56
C ILE A 77 -4.55 -3.24 -15.72
N GLY A 78 -4.69 -3.20 -14.38
CA GLY A 78 -3.85 -3.98 -13.48
C GLY A 78 -3.97 -5.49 -13.71
N VAL A 79 -5.18 -6.00 -13.78
CA VAL A 79 -5.48 -7.42 -14.03
C VAL A 79 -4.94 -7.86 -15.39
N THR A 80 -5.18 -7.08 -16.44
CA THR A 80 -4.72 -7.41 -17.81
C THR A 80 -3.20 -7.42 -17.88
N ALA A 81 -2.54 -6.38 -17.36
CA ALA A 81 -1.08 -6.33 -17.34
C ALA A 81 -0.47 -7.49 -16.54
N THR A 82 -1.09 -7.85 -15.40
CA THR A 82 -0.65 -8.98 -14.59
C THR A 82 -0.82 -10.31 -15.32
N ALA A 83 -1.93 -10.53 -16.01
CA ALA A 83 -2.15 -11.73 -16.83
C ALA A 83 -1.11 -11.82 -17.96
N PHE A 84 -0.78 -10.71 -18.59
CA PHE A 84 0.20 -10.67 -19.70
C PHE A 84 1.64 -10.92 -19.26
N LEU A 85 1.97 -10.83 -17.97
CA LEU A 85 3.27 -11.29 -17.45
C LEU A 85 3.53 -12.77 -17.76
N TYR A 86 2.49 -13.56 -18.05
CA TYR A 86 2.61 -14.93 -18.53
C TYR A 86 3.48 -15.04 -19.80
N PHE A 87 3.48 -14.05 -20.67
CA PHE A 87 4.23 -14.06 -21.93
C PHE A 87 5.69 -13.62 -21.77
N VAL A 88 6.09 -13.14 -20.60
CA VAL A 88 7.49 -12.76 -20.31
C VAL A 88 8.36 -14.01 -20.28
N LYS A 89 9.40 -14.04 -21.10
CA LYS A 89 10.38 -15.13 -21.20
C LYS A 89 11.79 -14.63 -20.86
N THR A 90 12.75 -15.53 -21.03
CA THR A 90 14.18 -15.25 -20.84
C THR A 90 14.62 -14.09 -21.73
N GLY A 91 15.19 -13.05 -21.12
CA GLY A 91 15.66 -11.84 -21.82
C GLY A 91 14.62 -10.74 -22.01
N ASP A 92 13.34 -10.96 -21.74
CA ASP A 92 12.24 -10.01 -21.97
C ASP A 92 12.12 -8.96 -20.84
N TRP A 93 13.24 -8.44 -20.33
CA TRP A 93 13.25 -7.48 -19.23
C TRP A 93 12.43 -6.21 -19.49
N LEU A 94 12.41 -5.73 -20.75
CA LEU A 94 11.65 -4.54 -21.13
C LEU A 94 10.15 -4.80 -21.08
N LEU A 95 9.69 -5.94 -21.62
CA LEU A 95 8.28 -6.35 -21.53
C LEU A 95 7.84 -6.50 -20.07
N ALA A 96 8.65 -7.15 -19.23
CA ALA A 96 8.41 -7.28 -17.80
C ALA A 96 8.27 -5.91 -17.10
N SER A 97 9.17 -4.96 -17.45
CA SER A 97 9.15 -3.61 -16.91
C SER A 97 7.88 -2.86 -17.31
N ILE A 98 7.50 -2.88 -18.58
CA ILE A 98 6.29 -2.23 -19.10
C ILE A 98 5.04 -2.81 -18.43
N LEU A 99 4.92 -4.13 -18.37
CA LEU A 99 3.77 -4.80 -17.76
C LEU A 99 3.70 -4.53 -16.25
N TYR A 100 4.83 -4.48 -15.55
CA TYR A 100 4.87 -4.10 -14.14
C TYR A 100 4.40 -2.65 -13.93
N ILE A 101 4.84 -1.70 -14.76
CA ILE A 101 4.43 -0.29 -14.67
C ILE A 101 2.90 -0.18 -14.80
N PHE A 102 2.31 -0.81 -15.83
CA PHE A 102 0.85 -0.81 -16.00
C PHE A 102 0.14 -1.58 -14.89
N GLY A 103 0.68 -2.72 -14.45
CA GLY A 103 0.16 -3.50 -13.33
C GLY A 103 0.10 -2.70 -12.04
N ASN A 104 1.21 -2.05 -11.67
CA ASN A 104 1.28 -1.23 -10.45
C ASN A 104 0.47 0.08 -10.56
N MET A 105 0.41 0.70 -11.74
CA MET A 105 -0.47 1.84 -12.00
C MET A 105 -1.95 1.43 -11.83
N GLY A 106 -2.33 0.27 -12.36
CA GLY A 106 -3.66 -0.30 -12.20
C GLY A 106 -3.97 -0.63 -10.74
N PHE A 107 -3.05 -1.27 -10.03
CA PHE A 107 -3.18 -1.61 -8.62
C PHE A 107 -3.31 -0.36 -7.74
N SER A 108 -2.35 0.54 -7.80
CA SER A 108 -2.33 1.74 -6.97
C SER A 108 -3.45 2.72 -7.33
N GLY A 109 -3.74 2.89 -8.65
CA GLY A 109 -4.84 3.72 -9.10
C GLY A 109 -6.19 3.19 -8.64
N SER A 110 -6.43 1.88 -8.69
CA SER A 110 -7.67 1.28 -8.20
C SER A 110 -7.85 1.45 -6.69
N LEU A 111 -6.75 1.38 -5.91
CA LEU A 111 -6.78 1.60 -4.46
C LEU A 111 -7.24 2.99 -4.07
N VAL A 112 -6.83 4.04 -4.80
CA VAL A 112 -7.29 5.41 -4.55
C VAL A 112 -8.81 5.49 -4.57
N PHE A 113 -9.45 4.89 -5.58
CA PHE A 113 -10.92 4.91 -5.71
C PHE A 113 -11.60 3.92 -4.76
N TYR A 114 -10.96 2.80 -4.46
CA TYR A 114 -11.44 1.86 -3.46
C TYR A 114 -11.48 2.49 -2.07
N ASP A 115 -10.39 3.13 -1.67
CA ASP A 115 -10.30 3.82 -0.38
C ASP A 115 -11.26 5.00 -0.32
N ALA A 116 -11.45 5.72 -1.45
CA ALA A 116 -12.42 6.80 -1.55
C ALA A 116 -13.88 6.37 -1.34
N LEU A 117 -14.20 5.10 -1.49
CA LEU A 117 -15.52 4.56 -1.15
C LEU A 117 -15.68 4.35 0.37
N LEU A 118 -14.60 4.23 1.15
CA LEU A 118 -14.66 3.90 2.57
C LEU A 118 -15.54 4.86 3.38
N PRO A 119 -15.44 6.21 3.27
CA PRO A 119 -16.30 7.14 4.00
C PRO A 119 -17.78 7.11 3.56
N HIS A 120 -18.08 6.48 2.43
CA HIS A 120 -19.45 6.34 1.93
C HIS A 120 -20.11 5.02 2.33
N VAL A 121 -19.33 3.98 2.64
CA VAL A 121 -19.83 2.65 2.99
C VAL A 121 -19.79 2.37 4.49
N ALA A 122 -19.07 3.19 5.26
CA ALA A 122 -18.93 3.06 6.69
C ALA A 122 -19.38 4.35 7.40
N SER A 123 -20.06 4.20 8.55
CA SER A 123 -20.35 5.31 9.46
C SER A 123 -19.06 5.78 10.17
N GLU A 124 -19.08 6.97 10.76
CA GLU A 124 -17.94 7.51 11.50
C GLU A 124 -17.50 6.57 12.66
N ASP A 125 -18.46 5.87 13.29
CA ASP A 125 -18.20 4.96 14.38
C ASP A 125 -17.67 3.58 13.95
N GLU A 126 -17.88 3.21 12.68
CA GLU A 126 -17.54 1.89 12.15
C GLU A 126 -16.35 1.89 11.20
N ILE A 127 -15.92 3.06 10.74
CA ILE A 127 -14.88 3.18 9.68
C ILE A 127 -13.55 2.51 10.06
N ASP A 128 -13.16 2.55 11.34
CA ASP A 128 -11.94 1.87 11.83
C ASP A 128 -12.09 0.35 11.73
N GLN A 129 -13.26 -0.18 12.08
CA GLN A 129 -13.53 -1.62 12.02
C GLN A 129 -13.63 -2.10 10.58
N VAL A 130 -14.31 -1.34 9.70
CA VAL A 130 -14.44 -1.68 8.27
C VAL A 130 -13.08 -1.65 7.60
N SER A 131 -12.26 -0.63 7.86
CA SER A 131 -10.88 -0.55 7.35
C SER A 131 -10.03 -1.72 7.85
N SER A 132 -10.08 -2.03 9.15
CA SER A 132 -9.31 -3.11 9.78
C SER A 132 -9.70 -4.49 9.26
N LYS A 133 -11.00 -4.75 9.06
CA LYS A 133 -11.49 -5.99 8.44
C LYS A 133 -11.03 -6.10 6.98
N GLY A 134 -11.01 -5.00 6.24
CA GLY A 134 -10.48 -4.94 4.88
C GLY A 134 -9.01 -5.40 4.85
N PHE A 135 -8.15 -4.80 5.65
CA PHE A 135 -6.74 -5.20 5.74
C PHE A 135 -6.57 -6.64 6.21
N ALA A 136 -7.32 -7.10 7.21
CA ALA A 136 -7.28 -8.49 7.66
C ALA A 136 -7.61 -9.47 6.53
N MET A 137 -8.66 -9.19 5.75
CA MET A 137 -9.03 -9.97 4.58
C MET A 137 -7.92 -9.93 3.51
N GLY A 138 -7.29 -8.78 3.30
CA GLY A 138 -6.15 -8.63 2.39
C GLY A 138 -4.96 -9.50 2.79
N TYR A 139 -4.58 -9.48 4.05
CA TYR A 139 -3.49 -10.32 4.58
C TYR A 139 -3.76 -11.81 4.38
N ILE A 140 -4.97 -12.29 4.70
CA ILE A 140 -5.33 -13.70 4.50
C ILE A 140 -5.37 -14.04 3.01
N GLY A 141 -6.06 -13.25 2.19
CA GLY A 141 -6.23 -13.51 0.76
C GLY A 141 -4.91 -13.47 -0.01
N GLY A 142 -4.09 -12.44 0.24
CA GLY A 142 -2.75 -12.31 -0.36
C GLY A 142 -1.79 -13.40 0.13
N GLY A 143 -1.80 -13.71 1.44
CA GLY A 143 -0.97 -14.76 2.03
C GLY A 143 -1.34 -16.15 1.54
N LEU A 144 -2.64 -16.46 1.41
CA LEU A 144 -3.12 -17.76 0.93
C LEU A 144 -2.69 -17.99 -0.53
N LEU A 145 -2.93 -17.01 -1.42
CA LEU A 145 -2.52 -17.19 -2.81
C LEU A 145 -1.00 -17.22 -2.97
N LEU A 146 -0.27 -16.43 -2.18
CA LEU A 146 1.19 -16.50 -2.17
C LEU A 146 1.67 -17.89 -1.75
N ALA A 147 1.11 -18.48 -0.68
CA ALA A 147 1.48 -19.82 -0.24
C ALA A 147 1.22 -20.87 -1.34
N ILE A 148 0.04 -20.81 -2.00
CA ILE A 148 -0.28 -21.69 -3.12
C ILE A 148 0.74 -21.52 -4.26
N ASN A 149 1.07 -20.28 -4.63
CA ASN A 149 2.02 -20.01 -5.70
C ASN A 149 3.44 -20.47 -5.36
N VAL A 150 3.90 -20.28 -4.13
CA VAL A 150 5.20 -20.75 -3.67
C VAL A 150 5.27 -22.28 -3.74
N VAL A 151 4.24 -22.99 -3.25
CA VAL A 151 4.16 -24.46 -3.35
C VAL A 151 4.18 -24.89 -4.82
N MET A 152 3.40 -24.23 -5.67
CA MET A 152 3.35 -24.54 -7.10
C MET A 152 4.73 -24.34 -7.77
N ILE A 153 5.45 -23.28 -7.45
CA ILE A 153 6.79 -23.02 -7.99
C ILE A 153 7.81 -24.02 -7.47
N MET A 154 7.80 -24.34 -6.18
CA MET A 154 8.79 -25.25 -5.58
C MET A 154 8.62 -26.72 -5.98
N PHE A 155 7.41 -27.16 -6.21
CA PHE A 155 7.10 -28.57 -6.47
C PHE A 155 6.64 -28.86 -7.90
N GLY A 156 6.41 -27.83 -8.72
CA GLY A 156 5.85 -27.98 -10.06
C GLY A 156 6.66 -28.89 -10.98
N GLU A 157 7.98 -28.80 -10.97
CA GLU A 157 8.87 -29.66 -11.74
C GLU A 157 8.85 -31.12 -11.26
N LYS A 158 8.67 -31.34 -9.95
CA LYS A 158 8.55 -32.69 -9.37
C LYS A 158 7.22 -33.37 -9.74
N ILE A 159 6.14 -32.56 -9.82
CA ILE A 159 4.78 -33.05 -10.16
C ILE A 159 4.65 -33.26 -11.68
N PHE A 160 5.27 -32.40 -12.48
CA PHE A 160 5.21 -32.42 -13.94
C PHE A 160 6.63 -32.43 -14.53
N PRO A 161 7.34 -33.56 -14.54
CA PRO A 161 8.70 -33.65 -15.05
C PRO A 161 8.80 -33.24 -16.52
N GLY A 162 9.81 -32.43 -16.85
CA GLY A 162 10.09 -32.01 -18.24
C GLY A 162 9.36 -30.77 -18.71
N ILE A 163 8.61 -30.07 -17.83
CA ILE A 163 8.04 -28.76 -18.16
C ILE A 163 9.08 -27.66 -18.10
N ASP A 164 8.79 -26.55 -18.79
CA ASP A 164 9.59 -25.33 -18.69
C ASP A 164 9.70 -24.89 -17.21
N PRO A 165 10.92 -24.78 -16.62
CA PRO A 165 11.12 -24.40 -15.22
C PRO A 165 10.49 -23.05 -14.84
N THR A 166 10.29 -22.17 -15.86
CA THR A 166 9.67 -20.85 -15.64
C THR A 166 8.15 -20.86 -15.69
N LEU A 167 7.54 -21.96 -16.16
CA LEU A 167 6.09 -22.04 -16.38
C LEU A 167 5.30 -21.81 -15.09
N MET A 168 5.73 -22.39 -13.97
CA MET A 168 5.02 -22.24 -12.69
C MET A 168 5.04 -20.79 -12.19
N SER A 169 6.15 -20.08 -12.36
CA SER A 169 6.21 -18.64 -12.07
C SER A 169 5.29 -17.84 -12.97
N ARG A 170 5.20 -18.16 -14.27
CA ARG A 170 4.30 -17.48 -15.20
C ARG A 170 2.82 -17.78 -14.91
N LEU A 171 2.50 -19.01 -14.52
CA LEU A 171 1.15 -19.38 -14.08
C LEU A 171 0.77 -18.68 -12.75
N SER A 172 1.72 -18.41 -11.87
CA SER A 172 1.44 -17.63 -10.66
C SER A 172 0.96 -16.21 -10.98
N PHE A 173 1.47 -15.57 -12.04
CA PHE A 173 0.98 -14.25 -12.47
C PHE A 173 -0.46 -14.32 -12.98
N VAL A 174 -0.81 -15.36 -13.74
CA VAL A 174 -2.19 -15.59 -14.20
C VAL A 174 -3.12 -15.85 -13.01
N SER A 175 -2.68 -16.65 -12.03
CA SER A 175 -3.46 -16.93 -10.82
C SER A 175 -3.79 -15.66 -10.05
N VAL A 176 -2.83 -14.72 -9.92
CA VAL A 176 -3.04 -13.41 -9.30
C VAL A 176 -4.07 -12.59 -10.07
N ALA A 177 -3.99 -12.54 -11.38
CA ALA A 177 -4.93 -11.80 -12.21
C ALA A 177 -6.37 -12.33 -12.05
N ILE A 178 -6.55 -13.67 -12.10
CA ILE A 178 -7.85 -14.31 -11.90
C ILE A 178 -8.37 -14.07 -10.49
N TRP A 179 -7.51 -14.25 -9.46
CA TRP A 179 -7.86 -14.03 -8.06
C TRP A 179 -8.35 -12.60 -7.81
N TRP A 180 -7.59 -11.62 -8.28
CA TRP A 180 -7.97 -10.22 -8.14
C TRP A 180 -9.29 -9.92 -8.85
N LEU A 181 -9.46 -10.36 -10.09
CA LEU A 181 -10.69 -10.17 -10.84
C LEU A 181 -11.91 -10.78 -10.13
N VAL A 182 -11.84 -12.07 -9.78
CA VAL A 182 -12.97 -12.82 -9.20
C VAL A 182 -13.41 -12.21 -7.87
N PHE A 183 -12.47 -11.94 -6.96
CA PHE A 183 -12.80 -11.41 -5.63
C PHE A 183 -13.14 -9.90 -5.64
N SER A 184 -12.95 -9.21 -6.76
CA SER A 184 -13.43 -7.85 -6.94
C SER A 184 -14.89 -7.76 -7.39
N LEU A 185 -15.46 -8.80 -8.03
CA LEU A 185 -16.82 -8.79 -8.54
C LEU A 185 -17.89 -8.42 -7.49
N PRO A 186 -17.81 -8.89 -6.22
CA PRO A 186 -18.80 -8.53 -5.20
C PRO A 186 -18.86 -7.02 -4.94
N LEU A 187 -17.74 -6.28 -5.03
CA LEU A 187 -17.71 -4.83 -4.86
C LEU A 187 -18.60 -4.16 -5.93
N PHE A 188 -18.40 -4.53 -7.19
CA PHE A 188 -19.17 -3.94 -8.29
C PHE A 188 -20.65 -4.28 -8.24
N ARG A 189 -21.04 -5.42 -7.67
CA ARG A 189 -22.44 -5.86 -7.55
C ARG A 189 -23.17 -5.21 -6.36
N HIS A 190 -22.51 -5.05 -5.21
CA HIS A 190 -23.17 -4.69 -3.96
C HIS A 190 -22.96 -3.23 -3.55
N ILE A 191 -21.85 -2.59 -3.94
CA ILE A 191 -21.60 -1.19 -3.57
C ILE A 191 -22.22 -0.28 -4.61
N LYS A 192 -23.10 0.64 -4.16
CA LYS A 192 -23.67 1.68 -5.03
C LYS A 192 -22.66 2.80 -5.25
N GLU A 193 -22.72 3.45 -6.41
CA GLU A 193 -21.96 4.66 -6.66
C GLU A 193 -22.40 5.75 -5.67
N PRO A 194 -21.46 6.42 -4.97
CA PRO A 194 -21.82 7.52 -4.09
C PRO A 194 -22.47 8.68 -4.85
N THR A 195 -23.40 9.36 -4.19
CA THR A 195 -24.09 10.52 -4.76
C THR A 195 -23.09 11.63 -5.08
N ARG A 196 -23.16 12.16 -6.29
CA ARG A 196 -22.31 13.26 -6.75
C ARG A 196 -22.65 14.55 -5.99
N ARG A 197 -21.61 15.26 -5.55
CA ARG A 197 -21.72 16.59 -4.93
C ARG A 197 -20.75 17.55 -5.60
N ILE A 198 -21.23 18.75 -5.94
CA ILE A 198 -20.45 19.81 -6.60
C ILE A 198 -20.78 21.17 -6.00
N GLU A 199 -19.95 22.18 -6.22
CA GLU A 199 -20.28 23.58 -5.97
C GLU A 199 -21.29 24.08 -7.03
N LYS A 200 -22.16 25.04 -6.70
CA LYS A 200 -23.20 25.53 -7.61
C LYS A 200 -22.66 26.11 -8.90
N ASP A 201 -21.52 26.77 -8.84
CA ASP A 201 -20.82 27.41 -9.94
C ASP A 201 -20.05 26.43 -10.86
N GLU A 202 -19.97 25.17 -10.48
CA GLU A 202 -19.27 24.13 -11.25
C GLU A 202 -20.20 23.36 -12.21
N GLU A 203 -21.52 23.57 -12.12
CA GLU A 203 -22.50 22.83 -12.92
C GLU A 203 -22.33 23.14 -14.42
N GLY A 204 -22.21 22.09 -15.24
CA GLY A 204 -22.08 22.22 -16.71
C GLY A 204 -20.66 22.54 -17.20
N LEU A 205 -19.67 22.74 -16.31
CA LEU A 205 -18.30 23.05 -16.70
C LEU A 205 -17.49 21.80 -17.13
N ASN A 206 -16.39 22.04 -17.84
CA ASN A 206 -15.48 20.97 -18.28
C ASN A 206 -14.85 20.25 -17.06
N PRO A 207 -15.04 18.92 -16.93
CA PRO A 207 -14.56 18.15 -15.78
C PRO A 207 -13.07 18.28 -15.48
N ILE A 208 -12.23 18.28 -16.51
CA ILE A 208 -10.76 18.36 -16.33
C ILE A 208 -10.38 19.75 -15.81
N LYS A 209 -10.96 20.81 -16.38
CA LYS A 209 -10.67 22.20 -15.96
C LYS A 209 -11.10 22.41 -14.51
N VAL A 210 -12.30 21.99 -14.15
CA VAL A 210 -12.82 22.09 -12.77
C VAL A 210 -11.96 21.30 -11.81
N SER A 211 -11.58 20.07 -12.16
CA SER A 211 -10.74 19.23 -11.30
C SER A 211 -9.36 19.83 -11.04
N LEU A 212 -8.71 20.41 -12.06
CA LEU A 212 -7.45 21.13 -11.88
C LEU A 212 -7.61 22.41 -11.05
N GLN A 213 -8.74 23.12 -11.22
CA GLN A 213 -9.07 24.28 -10.39
C GLN A 213 -9.32 23.89 -8.93
N ARG A 214 -10.07 22.79 -8.68
CA ARG A 214 -10.26 22.23 -7.33
C ARG A 214 -8.94 21.88 -6.67
N LEU A 215 -8.07 21.13 -7.36
CA LEU A 215 -6.72 20.82 -6.84
C LEU A 215 -5.93 22.09 -6.50
N GLY A 216 -5.95 23.09 -7.41
CA GLY A 216 -5.31 24.37 -7.17
C GLY A 216 -5.89 25.12 -5.98
N LYS A 217 -7.23 25.07 -5.79
CA LYS A 217 -7.94 25.65 -4.64
C LYS A 217 -7.56 24.91 -3.35
N THR A 218 -7.60 23.58 -3.36
CA THR A 218 -7.21 22.75 -2.20
C THR A 218 -5.77 23.03 -1.77
N PHE A 219 -4.83 23.19 -2.72
CA PHE A 219 -3.45 23.57 -2.39
C PHE A 219 -3.33 25.00 -1.83
N LYS A 220 -4.06 25.96 -2.39
CA LYS A 220 -4.06 27.36 -1.89
C LYS A 220 -4.71 27.46 -0.51
N GLU A 221 -5.75 26.69 -0.28
CA GLU A 221 -6.53 26.67 0.96
C GLU A 221 -6.08 25.58 1.93
N ILE A 222 -4.87 25.07 1.78
CA ILE A 222 -4.28 24.00 2.62
C ILE A 222 -4.40 24.31 4.13
N ARG A 223 -4.45 25.59 4.50
CA ARG A 223 -4.65 26.03 5.87
C ARG A 223 -6.02 25.65 6.43
N ASN A 224 -7.04 25.52 5.58
CA ASN A 224 -8.40 25.12 5.98
C ASN A 224 -8.41 23.64 6.41
N TYR A 225 -7.52 22.81 5.81
CA TYR A 225 -7.37 21.40 6.12
C TYR A 225 -6.14 21.14 6.99
N ARG A 226 -5.79 22.08 7.89
CA ARG A 226 -4.54 22.05 8.68
C ARG A 226 -4.32 20.71 9.39
N ASP A 227 -5.34 20.16 10.03
CA ASP A 227 -5.21 18.91 10.78
C ASP A 227 -5.03 17.70 9.87
N LEU A 228 -5.72 17.67 8.75
CA LEU A 228 -5.60 16.63 7.74
C LEU A 228 -4.18 16.62 7.14
N PHE A 229 -3.67 17.78 6.72
CA PHE A 229 -2.30 17.85 6.17
C PHE A 229 -1.22 17.62 7.23
N THR A 230 -1.44 18.04 8.48
CA THR A 230 -0.54 17.69 9.59
C THR A 230 -0.52 16.18 9.79
N PHE A 231 -1.67 15.51 9.66
CA PHE A 231 -1.73 14.06 9.71
C PHE A 231 -1.00 13.41 8.52
N LEU A 232 -1.15 13.92 7.29
CA LEU A 232 -0.43 13.42 6.13
C LEU A 232 1.09 13.53 6.29
N VAL A 233 1.59 14.62 6.89
CA VAL A 233 3.02 14.75 7.22
C VAL A 233 3.44 13.75 8.29
N ALA A 234 2.64 13.55 9.34
CA ALA A 234 2.91 12.52 10.34
C ALA A 234 2.94 11.12 9.70
N PHE A 235 1.94 10.83 8.85
CA PHE A 235 1.86 9.58 8.09
C PHE A 235 3.10 9.37 7.22
N PHE A 236 3.51 10.38 6.44
CA PHE A 236 4.72 10.32 5.64
C PHE A 236 5.94 9.92 6.48
N LEU A 237 6.12 10.54 7.64
CA LEU A 237 7.25 10.26 8.51
C LEU A 237 7.21 8.80 9.01
N TYR A 238 6.15 8.38 9.69
CA TYR A 238 6.15 7.03 10.24
C TYR A 238 6.01 5.93 9.19
N ALA A 239 5.35 6.19 8.06
CA ALA A 239 5.27 5.25 6.95
C ALA A 239 6.63 4.96 6.31
N ASN A 240 7.56 5.95 6.29
CA ASN A 240 8.96 5.72 5.91
C ASN A 240 9.64 4.68 6.81
N GLY A 241 9.47 4.79 8.12
CA GLY A 241 10.01 3.81 9.07
C GLY A 241 9.40 2.42 8.88
N ILE A 242 8.07 2.35 8.82
CA ILE A 242 7.32 1.08 8.64
C ILE A 242 7.70 0.41 7.31
N GLY A 243 7.63 1.17 6.19
CA GLY A 243 7.94 0.65 4.87
C GLY A 243 9.38 0.15 4.76
N THR A 244 10.33 0.84 5.40
CA THR A 244 11.73 0.42 5.42
C THR A 244 11.93 -0.87 6.22
N ILE A 245 11.30 -1.01 7.39
CA ILE A 245 11.33 -2.28 8.13
C ILE A 245 10.81 -3.42 7.26
N ILE A 246 9.69 -3.22 6.55
CA ILE A 246 9.10 -4.26 5.70
C ILE A 246 10.02 -4.63 4.53
N THR A 247 10.59 -3.65 3.85
CA THR A 247 11.38 -3.88 2.62
C THR A 247 12.81 -4.29 2.88
N MET A 248 13.43 -3.79 3.96
CA MET A 248 14.85 -4.02 4.25
C MET A 248 15.10 -5.18 5.22
N SER A 249 14.09 -5.66 5.95
CA SER A 249 14.26 -6.72 6.97
C SER A 249 14.86 -8.01 6.41
N THR A 250 14.44 -8.43 5.21
CA THR A 250 14.96 -9.66 4.58
C THR A 250 16.39 -9.49 4.10
N ILE A 251 16.74 -8.31 3.56
CA ILE A 251 18.10 -7.99 3.11
C ILE A 251 19.01 -7.95 4.33
N TYR A 252 18.60 -7.24 5.38
CA TYR A 252 19.32 -7.14 6.63
C TYR A 252 19.48 -8.52 7.31
N GLY A 253 18.40 -9.31 7.38
CA GLY A 253 18.45 -10.66 7.92
C GLY A 253 19.43 -11.57 7.16
N LYS A 254 19.46 -11.48 5.83
CA LYS A 254 20.41 -12.22 5.00
C LYS A 254 21.86 -11.79 5.25
N GLU A 255 22.11 -10.49 5.37
CA GLU A 255 23.45 -9.92 5.65
C GLU A 255 24.03 -10.43 6.96
N ILE A 256 23.21 -10.55 8.01
CA ILE A 256 23.65 -11.07 9.31
C ILE A 256 23.62 -12.60 9.42
N GLY A 257 23.37 -13.32 8.31
CA GLY A 257 23.48 -14.77 8.23
C GLY A 257 22.22 -15.56 8.53
N ILE A 258 21.05 -14.92 8.59
CA ILE A 258 19.77 -15.63 8.75
C ILE A 258 19.44 -16.44 7.49
N GLY A 259 19.15 -17.73 7.67
CA GLY A 259 18.85 -18.65 6.57
C GLY A 259 17.59 -18.29 5.80
N THR A 260 17.60 -18.51 4.48
CA THR A 260 16.50 -18.17 3.56
C THR A 260 15.15 -18.76 3.98
N THR A 261 15.14 -19.98 4.51
CA THR A 261 13.93 -20.65 5.02
C THR A 261 13.27 -19.85 6.14
N THR A 262 14.08 -19.33 7.09
CA THR A 262 13.61 -18.47 8.17
C THR A 262 13.04 -17.16 7.61
N LEU A 263 13.72 -16.53 6.66
CA LEU A 263 13.27 -15.28 6.05
C LEU A 263 11.90 -15.46 5.36
N ILE A 264 11.77 -16.46 4.51
CA ILE A 264 10.51 -16.76 3.79
C ILE A 264 9.41 -17.18 4.76
N GLY A 265 9.71 -18.08 5.71
CA GLY A 265 8.75 -18.53 6.70
C GLY A 265 8.21 -17.37 7.55
N THR A 266 9.08 -16.44 7.97
CA THR A 266 8.68 -15.25 8.72
C THR A 266 7.77 -14.34 7.89
N LEU A 267 8.07 -14.12 6.60
CA LEU A 267 7.19 -13.33 5.72
C LEU A 267 5.79 -13.93 5.60
N LEU A 268 5.71 -15.26 5.45
CA LEU A 268 4.42 -15.97 5.42
C LEU A 268 3.70 -15.86 6.77
N MET A 269 4.40 -16.06 7.89
CA MET A 269 3.85 -15.88 9.23
C MET A 269 3.26 -14.49 9.40
N VAL A 270 3.95 -13.44 8.97
CA VAL A 270 3.47 -12.05 9.07
C VAL A 270 2.12 -11.90 8.38
N GLN A 271 1.90 -12.49 7.22
CA GLN A 271 0.61 -12.40 6.51
C GLN A 271 -0.55 -12.96 7.36
N PHE A 272 -0.37 -14.14 7.97
CA PHE A 272 -1.46 -14.77 8.72
C PHE A 272 -1.63 -14.17 10.13
N VAL A 273 -0.55 -13.78 10.79
CA VAL A 273 -0.60 -13.17 12.12
C VAL A 273 -1.13 -11.73 12.06
N ALA A 274 -0.78 -10.95 11.03
CA ALA A 274 -1.25 -9.57 10.90
C ALA A 274 -2.79 -9.48 10.77
N ALA A 275 -3.45 -10.49 10.23
CA ALA A 275 -4.89 -10.47 10.03
C ALA A 275 -5.70 -10.35 11.35
N PRO A 276 -5.55 -11.24 12.35
CA PRO A 276 -6.28 -11.09 13.62
C PRO A 276 -5.88 -9.82 14.39
N PHE A 277 -4.61 -9.41 14.33
CA PHE A 277 -4.17 -8.18 14.98
C PHE A 277 -4.72 -6.92 14.29
N ALA A 278 -4.90 -6.91 12.97
CA ALA A 278 -5.58 -5.81 12.30
C ALA A 278 -7.01 -5.62 12.84
N ILE A 279 -7.75 -6.71 13.02
CA ILE A 279 -9.10 -6.68 13.62
C ILE A 279 -9.04 -6.20 15.08
N ALA A 280 -8.06 -6.70 15.85
CA ALA A 280 -7.87 -6.30 17.26
C ALA A 280 -7.58 -4.79 17.37
N PHE A 281 -6.77 -4.21 16.50
CA PHE A 281 -6.50 -2.78 16.44
C PHE A 281 -7.75 -1.96 16.08
N GLY A 282 -8.60 -2.44 15.17
CA GLY A 282 -9.89 -1.82 14.89
C GLY A 282 -10.82 -1.78 16.11
N ALA A 283 -10.85 -2.88 16.90
CA ALA A 283 -11.58 -2.93 18.16
C ALA A 283 -10.95 -2.02 19.24
N LEU A 284 -9.61 -1.96 19.28
CA LEU A 284 -8.88 -1.09 20.19
C LEU A 284 -9.15 0.39 19.88
N ALA A 285 -9.17 0.77 18.61
CA ALA A 285 -9.47 2.13 18.18
C ALA A 285 -10.84 2.61 18.65
N LYS A 286 -11.83 1.71 18.70
CA LYS A 286 -13.16 2.01 19.27
C LYS A 286 -13.10 2.32 20.78
N LYS A 287 -12.17 1.71 21.54
CA LYS A 287 -12.06 1.87 22.99
C LYS A 287 -11.22 3.09 23.40
N ILE A 288 -10.06 3.27 22.79
CA ILE A 288 -9.09 4.30 23.19
C ILE A 288 -8.92 5.44 22.17
N GLY A 289 -9.57 5.33 21.01
CA GLY A 289 -9.48 6.26 19.89
C GLY A 289 -8.40 5.88 18.88
N THR A 290 -8.65 6.22 17.60
CA THR A 290 -7.81 5.89 16.45
C THR A 290 -6.40 6.45 16.58
N LYS A 291 -6.27 7.73 16.94
CA LYS A 291 -4.99 8.41 17.11
C LYS A 291 -4.12 7.74 18.17
N LYS A 292 -4.68 7.39 19.34
CA LYS A 292 -3.94 6.69 20.42
C LYS A 292 -3.52 5.28 20.00
N SER A 293 -4.34 4.59 19.24
CA SER A 293 -4.02 3.25 18.73
C SER A 293 -2.86 3.30 17.71
N ILE A 294 -2.81 4.33 16.87
CA ILE A 294 -1.65 4.57 15.99
C ILE A 294 -0.40 4.84 16.83
N TYR A 295 -0.48 5.67 17.90
CA TYR A 295 0.65 5.89 18.80
C TYR A 295 1.19 4.59 19.39
N LEU A 296 0.31 3.72 19.86
CA LEU A 296 0.72 2.42 20.40
C LEU A 296 1.50 1.61 19.37
N SER A 297 1.03 1.58 18.11
CA SER A 297 1.75 0.89 17.06
C SER A 297 3.13 1.49 16.78
N LEU A 298 3.27 2.82 16.80
CA LEU A 298 4.54 3.50 16.58
C LEU A 298 5.56 3.27 17.71
N VAL A 299 5.07 3.20 18.97
CA VAL A 299 5.90 2.79 20.11
C VAL A 299 6.42 1.37 19.92
N ILE A 300 5.56 0.44 19.52
CA ILE A 300 5.98 -0.95 19.25
C ILE A 300 6.96 -1.00 18.09
N TYR A 301 6.76 -0.26 16.99
CA TYR A 301 7.74 -0.17 15.90
C TYR A 301 9.08 0.41 16.36
N THR A 302 9.09 1.37 17.27
CA THR A 302 10.32 1.90 17.88
C THR A 302 11.07 0.80 18.64
N LEU A 303 10.35 -0.02 19.42
CA LEU A 303 10.93 -1.16 20.14
C LEU A 303 11.43 -2.25 19.16
N ILE A 304 10.72 -2.49 18.05
CA ILE A 304 11.15 -3.40 16.99
C ILE A 304 12.47 -2.91 16.36
N ALA A 305 12.62 -1.62 16.08
CA ALA A 305 13.84 -1.04 15.54
C ALA A 305 15.02 -1.17 16.52
N ILE A 306 14.77 -0.98 17.83
CA ILE A 306 15.78 -1.24 18.88
C ILE A 306 16.15 -2.72 18.93
N GLY A 307 15.15 -3.62 18.93
CA GLY A 307 15.36 -5.07 18.92
C GLY A 307 16.12 -5.56 17.69
N GLY A 308 15.93 -4.92 16.55
CA GLY A 308 16.63 -5.20 15.31
C GLY A 308 18.17 -5.03 15.41
N TYR A 309 18.65 -4.15 16.28
CA TYR A 309 20.08 -4.00 16.56
C TYR A 309 20.69 -5.26 17.17
N PHE A 310 19.95 -5.94 18.04
CA PHE A 310 20.39 -7.15 18.75
C PHE A 310 20.12 -8.45 17.97
N LEU A 311 19.63 -8.34 16.75
CA LEU A 311 19.32 -9.50 15.91
C LEU A 311 20.59 -10.26 15.57
N SER A 312 20.64 -11.56 15.91
CA SER A 312 21.78 -12.45 15.68
C SER A 312 21.37 -13.88 15.32
N GLU A 313 20.21 -14.34 15.73
CA GLU A 313 19.75 -15.72 15.57
C GLU A 313 18.39 -15.80 14.85
N ALA A 314 18.09 -16.96 14.28
CA ALA A 314 16.85 -17.22 13.56
C ALA A 314 15.58 -16.93 14.40
N TRP A 315 15.58 -17.30 15.69
CA TRP A 315 14.43 -17.07 16.55
C TRP A 315 14.20 -15.58 16.87
N HIS A 316 15.27 -14.75 16.92
CA HIS A 316 15.12 -13.29 17.03
C HIS A 316 14.37 -12.73 15.83
N PHE A 317 14.69 -13.23 14.61
CA PHE A 317 14.02 -12.80 13.39
C PHE A 317 12.54 -13.18 13.39
N TRP A 318 12.19 -14.40 13.85
CA TRP A 318 10.81 -14.82 14.05
C TRP A 318 10.07 -13.94 15.07
N ALA A 319 10.70 -13.63 16.22
CA ALA A 319 10.13 -12.80 17.26
C ALA A 319 9.85 -11.37 16.78
N LEU A 320 10.83 -10.76 16.08
CA LEU A 320 10.65 -9.42 15.52
C LEU A 320 9.60 -9.40 14.40
N GLY A 321 9.58 -10.42 13.53
CA GLY A 321 8.55 -10.58 12.50
C GLY A 321 7.15 -10.72 13.11
N PHE A 322 7.02 -11.47 14.22
CA PHE A 322 5.77 -11.56 14.95
C PHE A 322 5.35 -10.19 15.53
N ALA A 323 6.28 -9.44 16.13
CA ALA A 323 6.01 -8.10 16.65
C ALA A 323 5.59 -7.13 15.52
N VAL A 324 6.23 -7.20 14.34
CA VAL A 324 5.81 -6.44 13.15
C VAL A 324 4.38 -6.82 12.77
N ALA A 325 4.07 -8.10 12.69
CA ALA A 325 2.74 -8.59 12.33
C ALA A 325 1.64 -8.08 13.28
N MET A 326 1.94 -7.96 14.58
CA MET A 326 1.00 -7.42 15.57
C MET A 326 0.55 -5.99 15.26
N VAL A 327 1.41 -5.16 14.67
CA VAL A 327 1.12 -3.72 14.50
C VAL A 327 0.93 -3.29 13.06
N GLN A 328 1.44 -4.05 12.08
CA GLN A 328 1.45 -3.65 10.68
C GLN A 328 0.04 -3.43 10.12
N GLY A 329 -0.83 -4.41 10.26
CA GLY A 329 -2.20 -4.32 9.76
C GLY A 329 -3.00 -3.22 10.46
N GLY A 330 -2.80 -3.08 11.78
CA GLY A 330 -3.45 -2.04 12.58
C GLY A 330 -3.02 -0.63 12.21
N SER A 331 -1.72 -0.37 12.09
CA SER A 331 -1.21 0.95 11.73
C SER A 331 -1.67 1.41 10.35
N GLN A 332 -1.64 0.51 9.36
CA GLN A 332 -2.10 0.80 8.00
C GLN A 332 -3.62 1.05 7.94
N ALA A 333 -4.41 0.16 8.55
CA ALA A 333 -5.86 0.26 8.55
C ALA A 333 -6.36 1.53 9.27
N LEU A 334 -5.77 1.86 10.42
CA LEU A 334 -6.15 3.03 11.19
C LEU A 334 -5.66 4.34 10.56
N SER A 335 -4.55 4.34 9.84
CA SER A 335 -4.11 5.50 9.06
C SER A 335 -5.09 5.78 7.93
N ARG A 336 -5.53 4.74 7.19
CA ARG A 336 -6.55 4.85 6.14
C ARG A 336 -7.90 5.33 6.69
N SER A 337 -8.34 4.86 7.83
CA SER A 337 -9.62 5.28 8.42
C SER A 337 -9.55 6.69 9.00
N LEU A 338 -8.43 7.09 9.61
CA LEU A 338 -8.26 8.41 10.20
C LEU A 338 -8.30 9.52 9.14
N ILE A 339 -7.62 9.33 8.00
CA ILE A 339 -7.75 10.27 6.88
C ILE A 339 -9.19 10.31 6.37
N GLY A 340 -9.86 9.15 6.23
CA GLY A 340 -11.24 9.04 5.79
C GLY A 340 -12.25 9.78 6.68
N ARG A 341 -11.94 9.94 7.98
CA ARG A 341 -12.76 10.73 8.91
C ARG A 341 -12.55 12.24 8.78
N MET A 342 -11.32 12.67 8.50
CA MET A 342 -10.94 14.09 8.51
C MET A 342 -11.05 14.76 7.13
N MET A 343 -11.47 14.03 6.08
CA MET A 343 -11.68 14.61 4.74
C MET A 343 -13.15 14.75 4.39
N PRO A 344 -13.51 15.75 3.56
CA PRO A 344 -14.85 15.86 3.01
C PRO A 344 -15.19 14.64 2.14
N LYS A 345 -16.38 14.07 2.31
CA LYS A 345 -16.85 12.92 1.52
C LYS A 345 -16.98 13.27 0.03
N SER A 346 -17.32 14.52 -0.26
CA SER A 346 -17.42 15.07 -1.63
C SER A 346 -16.08 15.09 -2.38
N LYS A 347 -14.94 15.13 -1.65
CA LYS A 347 -13.57 15.19 -2.18
C LYS A 347 -12.75 13.95 -1.81
N SER A 348 -13.40 12.83 -1.47
CA SER A 348 -12.71 11.65 -0.93
C SER A 348 -11.67 11.05 -1.88
N ALA A 349 -11.93 10.97 -3.19
CA ALA A 349 -10.96 10.44 -4.14
C ALA A 349 -9.77 11.41 -4.36
N GLU A 350 -10.00 12.73 -4.30
CA GLU A 350 -8.93 13.73 -4.33
C GLU A 350 -7.98 13.56 -3.14
N PHE A 351 -8.52 13.49 -1.92
CA PHE A 351 -7.71 13.36 -0.71
C PHE A 351 -7.04 11.99 -0.55
N TYR A 352 -7.68 10.89 -0.95
CA TYR A 352 -6.99 9.60 -1.03
C TYR A 352 -5.93 9.58 -2.15
N GLY A 353 -6.11 10.37 -3.21
CA GLY A 353 -5.06 10.65 -4.18
C GLY A 353 -3.83 11.29 -3.53
N PHE A 354 -4.02 12.33 -2.71
CA PHE A 354 -2.92 12.91 -1.92
C PHE A 354 -2.32 11.91 -0.93
N PHE A 355 -3.11 11.13 -0.22
CA PHE A 355 -2.63 10.08 0.67
C PHE A 355 -1.72 9.10 -0.07
N SER A 356 -2.12 8.68 -1.27
CA SER A 356 -1.30 7.82 -2.13
C SER A 356 0.04 8.47 -2.52
N VAL A 357 0.06 9.78 -2.76
CA VAL A 357 1.31 10.52 -3.00
C VAL A 357 2.26 10.39 -1.81
N PHE A 358 1.77 10.71 -0.61
CA PHE A 358 2.57 10.60 0.61
C PHE A 358 3.05 9.17 0.87
N GLU A 359 2.19 8.16 0.61
CA GLU A 359 2.54 6.75 0.70
C GLU A 359 3.66 6.35 -0.27
N LYS A 360 3.58 6.77 -1.53
CA LYS A 360 4.61 6.44 -2.53
C LYS A 360 5.95 7.12 -2.23
N PHE A 361 5.93 8.39 -1.84
CA PHE A 361 7.16 9.09 -1.45
C PHE A 361 7.75 8.56 -0.14
N SER A 362 6.94 8.02 0.78
CA SER A 362 7.44 7.39 2.01
C SER A 362 8.28 6.14 1.73
N SER A 363 8.10 5.50 0.59
CA SER A 363 8.90 4.33 0.20
C SER A 363 10.32 4.68 -0.28
N ILE A 364 10.68 5.95 -0.34
CA ILE A 364 11.97 6.42 -0.87
C ILE A 364 12.92 6.86 0.25
N ALA A 365 12.46 7.75 1.14
CA ALA A 365 13.33 8.39 2.12
C ALA A 365 13.85 7.41 3.19
N GLY A 366 13.06 6.43 3.59
CA GLY A 366 13.45 5.44 4.59
C GLY A 366 14.58 4.51 4.13
N PRO A 367 14.44 3.80 2.99
CA PRO A 367 15.52 2.99 2.42
C PRO A 367 16.77 3.81 2.08
N PHE A 368 16.60 5.07 1.65
CA PHE A 368 17.72 5.97 1.40
C PHE A 368 18.51 6.24 2.70
N LEU A 369 17.84 6.60 3.80
CA LEU A 369 18.48 6.80 5.10
C LEU A 369 19.17 5.52 5.59
N PHE A 370 18.49 4.38 5.44
CA PHE A 370 19.07 3.07 5.81
C PHE A 370 20.38 2.81 5.05
N GLY A 371 20.37 2.98 3.73
CA GLY A 371 21.56 2.79 2.89
C GLY A 371 22.69 3.78 3.20
N LEU A 372 22.34 5.06 3.43
CA LEU A 372 23.30 6.10 3.79
C LEU A 372 24.00 5.77 5.12
N VAL A 373 23.25 5.43 6.16
CA VAL A 373 23.80 5.07 7.46
C VAL A 373 24.65 3.79 7.36
N SER A 374 24.19 2.77 6.63
CA SER A 374 24.94 1.54 6.38
C SER A 374 26.31 1.83 5.72
N THR A 375 26.32 2.72 4.73
CA THR A 375 27.55 3.10 4.02
C THR A 375 28.51 3.89 4.92
N LEU A 376 27.98 4.85 5.71
CA LEU A 376 28.81 5.71 6.57
C LEU A 376 29.36 4.97 7.80
N MET A 377 28.60 4.05 8.36
CA MET A 377 28.97 3.34 9.59
C MET A 377 29.65 1.98 9.33
N GLY A 378 29.61 1.50 8.08
CA GLY A 378 30.19 0.23 7.69
C GLY A 378 29.41 -1.01 8.18
N GLU A 379 28.24 -0.81 8.83
CA GLU A 379 27.38 -1.91 9.30
C GLU A 379 25.89 -1.52 9.27
N SER A 380 25.05 -2.49 8.91
CA SER A 380 23.60 -2.25 8.77
C SER A 380 22.82 -2.26 10.09
N ARG A 381 23.44 -2.67 11.20
CA ARG A 381 22.78 -2.67 12.54
C ARG A 381 22.38 -1.27 12.98
N LEU A 382 23.24 -0.28 12.78
CA LEU A 382 22.93 1.12 13.08
C LEU A 382 21.89 1.70 12.12
N SER A 383 21.80 1.17 10.89
CA SER A 383 20.79 1.60 9.91
C SER A 383 19.37 1.29 10.38
N ILE A 384 19.13 0.13 10.99
CA ILE A 384 17.80 -0.19 11.52
C ILE A 384 17.42 0.71 12.69
N VAL A 385 18.39 1.03 13.57
CA VAL A 385 18.18 1.95 14.70
C VAL A 385 17.90 3.37 14.21
N SER A 386 18.51 3.80 13.12
CA SER A 386 18.28 5.14 12.54
C SER A 386 16.81 5.38 12.15
N LEU A 387 16.04 4.31 11.89
CA LEU A 387 14.61 4.42 11.57
C LEU A 387 13.77 4.94 12.73
N ILE A 388 14.28 4.88 13.96
CA ILE A 388 13.62 5.43 15.16
C ILE A 388 13.32 6.91 14.96
N ILE A 389 14.16 7.65 14.24
CA ILE A 389 13.94 9.07 13.96
C ILE A 389 12.59 9.31 13.26
N PHE A 390 12.23 8.44 12.31
CA PHE A 390 10.95 8.54 11.61
C PHE A 390 9.76 8.31 12.53
N PHE A 391 9.86 7.34 13.45
CA PHE A 391 8.79 7.06 14.41
C PHE A 391 8.64 8.20 15.42
N ILE A 392 9.75 8.70 15.99
CA ILE A 392 9.73 9.80 16.94
C ILE A 392 9.17 11.08 16.29
N LEU A 393 9.70 11.47 15.13
CA LEU A 393 9.21 12.64 14.39
C LEU A 393 7.74 12.47 14.00
N GLY A 394 7.36 11.27 13.53
CA GLY A 394 5.98 10.93 13.23
C GLY A 394 5.06 11.11 14.44
N MET A 395 5.45 10.61 15.63
CA MET A 395 4.70 10.78 16.87
C MET A 395 4.61 12.27 17.29
N ILE A 396 5.70 13.03 17.17
CA ILE A 396 5.72 14.47 17.51
C ILE A 396 4.76 15.24 16.60
N VAL A 397 4.75 14.96 15.30
CA VAL A 397 3.83 15.63 14.36
C VAL A 397 2.41 15.16 14.59
N LEU A 398 2.18 13.86 14.81
CA LEU A 398 0.87 13.31 15.12
C LEU A 398 0.27 13.90 16.40
N SER A 399 1.10 14.28 17.39
CA SER A 399 0.60 14.92 18.62
C SER A 399 -0.15 16.23 18.34
N LYS A 400 0.27 16.96 17.32
CA LYS A 400 -0.30 18.27 16.93
C LYS A 400 -1.62 18.16 16.16
N VAL A 401 -2.01 16.96 15.73
CA VAL A 401 -3.26 16.72 14.98
C VAL A 401 -4.45 16.79 15.94
N ASN A 402 -5.40 17.66 15.66
CA ASN A 402 -6.70 17.69 16.34
C ASN A 402 -7.74 16.98 15.45
N VAL A 403 -8.05 15.73 15.80
CA VAL A 403 -8.96 14.88 15.00
C VAL A 403 -10.37 15.44 14.96
N GLU A 404 -10.89 15.95 16.08
CA GLU A 404 -12.25 16.49 16.18
C GLU A 404 -12.41 17.73 15.30
N ARG A 405 -11.43 18.65 15.35
CA ARG A 405 -11.41 19.83 14.46
C ARG A 405 -11.31 19.42 12.99
N GLY A 406 -10.50 18.41 12.64
CA GLY A 406 -10.40 17.90 11.28
C GLY A 406 -11.74 17.33 10.77
N ILE A 407 -12.46 16.57 11.61
CA ILE A 407 -13.79 16.05 11.29
C ILE A 407 -14.80 17.19 11.10
N GLN A 408 -14.78 18.19 11.99
CA GLN A 408 -15.69 19.33 11.89
C GLN A 408 -15.47 20.13 10.59
N THR A 409 -14.20 20.39 10.24
CA THR A 409 -13.86 21.06 8.99
C THR A 409 -14.36 20.28 7.75
N ALA A 410 -14.24 18.95 7.80
CA ALA A 410 -14.74 18.09 6.71
C ALA A 410 -16.27 18.16 6.55
N LYS A 411 -17.02 18.20 7.67
CA LYS A 411 -18.48 18.33 7.67
C LYS A 411 -18.93 19.67 7.13
N GLU A 412 -18.32 20.77 7.59
CA GLU A 412 -18.62 22.12 7.13
C GLU A 412 -18.39 22.30 5.61
N GLU A 413 -17.36 21.66 5.08
CA GLU A 413 -17.09 21.66 3.64
C GLU A 413 -18.15 20.87 2.86
N ASP A 414 -18.54 19.69 3.34
CA ASP A 414 -19.58 18.88 2.70
C ASP A 414 -20.97 19.55 2.71
N GLU A 415 -21.27 20.36 3.73
CA GLU A 415 -22.52 21.12 3.84
C GLU A 415 -22.61 22.26 2.81
N ARG A 416 -21.48 22.76 2.32
CA ARG A 416 -21.43 23.79 1.25
C ARG A 416 -21.70 23.21 -0.13
N MET A 417 -21.60 21.89 -0.30
CA MET A 417 -21.78 21.22 -1.58
C MET A 417 -23.25 20.87 -1.83
N ILE A 418 -23.69 21.06 -3.08
CA ILE A 418 -25.02 20.64 -3.53
C ILE A 418 -25.00 19.23 -4.08
N THR A 419 -26.11 18.50 -3.86
CA THR A 419 -26.30 17.18 -4.45
C THR A 419 -26.87 17.33 -5.87
N VAL A 420 -26.23 16.64 -6.84
CA VAL A 420 -26.69 16.61 -8.24
C VAL A 420 -27.08 15.18 -8.59
N SER A 421 -28.27 15.00 -9.12
CA SER A 421 -28.85 13.71 -9.54
C SER A 421 -28.24 13.21 -10.87
#